data_599cd50d499e3045bbb726354eefd0c0
#
_entry.id   599cd50d499e3045bbb726354eefd0c0
#
_cell.length_a   1.000
_cell.length_b   1.000
_cell.length_c   1.000
_cell.angle_alpha   90.00
_cell.angle_beta   90.00
_cell.angle_gamma   90.00
#
_symmetry.space_group_name_H-M   'P 1'
#
loop_
_entity.id
_entity.type
_entity.pdbx_description
1 polymer ?
#
loop_
_entity_poly.entity_id
_entity_poly.type
_entity_poly.pdbx_seq_one_letter_code
_entity_poly.pdbx_strand_id
1 'polypeptide(L)'
;ADRAAQEACLTAGGSAVVFPAGRLLDCPAQAHVLYLAEQGYDLPFSAQRALSRNHFIHAMGEKTLVAQCRAGAGGTWDGTTENLRHGWSPVFVSDDGSEGAQALIARGAVPVRTLSGLDDLQPAQLQF
;
A
#
# COMPACT_ATOMS: atom_id res chain seq x y z
N ALA A 1 -0.38 -10.12 -2.40
CA ALA A 1 -1.41 -9.06 -2.51
C ALA A 1 -1.11 -8.08 -3.64
N ASP A 2 0.11 -7.53 -3.71
CA ASP A 2 0.47 -6.50 -4.68
C ASP A 2 0.30 -6.95 -6.14
N ARG A 3 0.74 -8.17 -6.46
CA ARG A 3 0.60 -8.71 -7.81
C ARG A 3 -0.87 -8.90 -8.19
N ALA A 4 -1.68 -9.42 -7.28
CA ALA A 4 -3.11 -9.62 -7.52
C ALA A 4 -3.84 -8.27 -7.74
N ALA A 5 -3.50 -7.25 -6.97
CA ALA A 5 -4.05 -5.91 -7.13
C ALA A 5 -3.65 -5.29 -8.48
N GLN A 6 -2.39 -5.46 -8.88
CA GLN A 6 -1.89 -5.00 -10.18
C GLN A 6 -2.64 -5.67 -11.33
N GLU A 7 -2.77 -6.99 -11.28
CA GLU A 7 -3.48 -7.76 -12.32
C GLU A 7 -4.96 -7.38 -12.40
N ALA A 8 -5.62 -7.21 -11.26
CA ALA A 8 -7.01 -6.78 -11.23
C ALA A 8 -7.19 -5.37 -11.79
N CYS A 9 -6.30 -4.46 -11.48
CA CYS A 9 -6.30 -3.10 -12.03
C CYS A 9 -6.19 -3.11 -13.55
N LEU A 10 -5.22 -3.84 -14.10
CA LEU A 10 -5.00 -3.94 -15.54
C LEU A 10 -6.17 -4.62 -16.26
N THR A 11 -6.72 -5.67 -15.68
CA THR A 11 -7.89 -6.37 -16.23
C THR A 11 -9.12 -5.46 -16.29
N ALA A 12 -9.27 -4.56 -15.32
CA ALA A 12 -10.35 -3.58 -15.29
C ALA A 12 -10.10 -2.37 -16.21
N GLY A 13 -9.00 -2.34 -16.96
CA GLY A 13 -8.66 -1.25 -17.88
C GLY A 13 -7.93 -0.10 -17.24
N GLY A 14 -7.44 -0.25 -16.01
CA GLY A 14 -6.66 0.75 -15.30
C GLY A 14 -5.18 0.74 -15.65
N SER A 15 -4.43 1.68 -15.08
CA SER A 15 -2.98 1.74 -15.16
C SER A 15 -2.38 1.54 -13.78
N ALA A 16 -1.27 0.84 -13.69
CA ALA A 16 -0.60 0.55 -12.43
C ALA A 16 0.73 1.30 -12.33
N VAL A 17 1.01 1.83 -11.15
CA VAL A 17 2.32 2.35 -10.78
C VAL A 17 2.93 1.41 -9.76
N VAL A 18 4.10 0.87 -10.06
CA VAL A 18 4.72 -0.18 -9.26
C VAL A 18 6.09 0.28 -8.77
N PHE A 19 6.32 0.13 -7.47
CA PHE A 19 7.63 0.31 -6.85
C PHE A 19 8.20 -1.08 -6.56
N PRO A 20 9.03 -1.65 -7.44
CA PRO A 20 9.58 -2.99 -7.21
C PRO A 20 10.53 -3.01 -6.02
N ALA A 21 10.54 -4.12 -5.29
CA ALA A 21 11.49 -4.32 -4.19
C ALA A 21 12.90 -4.61 -4.70
N GLY A 22 13.02 -5.24 -5.86
CA GLY A 22 14.28 -5.56 -6.51
C GLY A 22 14.71 -4.50 -7.52
N ARG A 23 15.56 -4.90 -8.48
CA ARG A 23 16.03 -4.00 -9.52
C ARG A 23 14.91 -3.66 -10.49
N LEU A 24 14.75 -2.38 -10.78
CA LEU A 24 13.78 -1.93 -11.77
C LEU A 24 14.10 -2.50 -13.16
N LEU A 25 15.38 -2.64 -13.50
CA LEU A 25 15.82 -3.25 -14.78
C LEU A 25 15.32 -4.68 -14.99
N ASP A 26 15.05 -5.42 -13.92
CA ASP A 26 14.57 -6.79 -14.00
C ASP A 26 13.05 -6.87 -14.21
N CYS A 27 12.37 -5.74 -14.16
CA CYS A 27 10.92 -5.69 -14.37
C CYS A 27 10.60 -5.72 -15.86
N PRO A 28 9.71 -6.61 -16.32
CA PRO A 28 9.35 -6.67 -17.72
C PRO A 28 8.53 -5.45 -18.14
N ALA A 29 8.87 -4.86 -19.27
CA ALA A 29 8.06 -3.80 -19.86
C ALA A 29 6.65 -4.31 -20.14
N GLN A 30 5.65 -3.57 -19.71
CA GLN A 30 4.25 -3.96 -19.81
C GLN A 30 3.40 -2.72 -20.07
N ALA A 31 2.41 -2.85 -20.96
CA ALA A 31 1.49 -1.76 -21.27
C ALA A 31 0.71 -1.35 -20.00
N HIS A 32 0.53 -0.05 -19.83
CA HIS A 32 -0.19 0.55 -18.70
C HIS A 32 0.44 0.30 -17.33
N VAL A 33 1.74 -0.06 -17.29
CA VAL A 33 2.50 -0.21 -16.04
C VAL A 33 3.69 0.74 -16.07
N LEU A 34 3.77 1.61 -15.05
CA LEU A 34 4.92 2.47 -14.81
C LEU A 34 5.68 1.95 -13.61
N TYR A 35 6.98 1.69 -13.79
CA TYR A 35 7.86 1.29 -12.69
C TYR A 35 8.64 2.50 -12.18
N LEU A 36 8.64 2.68 -10.87
CA LEU A 36 9.37 3.76 -10.21
C LEU A 36 10.35 3.20 -9.19
N ALA A 37 11.48 3.86 -9.03
CA ALA A 37 12.47 3.56 -8.02
C ALA A 37 12.86 4.84 -7.29
N GLU A 38 13.05 4.74 -5.97
CA GLU A 38 13.49 5.86 -5.13
C GLU A 38 14.92 6.29 -5.48
N GLN A 39 15.76 5.31 -5.78
CA GLN A 39 17.17 5.50 -6.15
C GLN A 39 17.43 4.86 -7.52
N GLY A 40 18.69 4.63 -7.87
CA GLY A 40 19.06 4.11 -9.18
C GLY A 40 18.28 2.85 -9.62
N TYR A 41 18.03 2.78 -10.91
CA TYR A 41 17.23 1.71 -11.54
C TYR A 41 17.93 0.34 -11.54
N ASP A 42 19.23 0.31 -11.30
CA ASP A 42 20.09 -0.90 -11.34
C ASP A 42 20.47 -1.43 -9.95
N LEU A 43 19.96 -0.82 -8.88
CA LEU A 43 20.31 -1.21 -7.52
C LEU A 43 19.59 -2.50 -7.12
N PRO A 44 20.32 -3.48 -6.53
CA PRO A 44 19.72 -4.73 -6.10
C PRO A 44 18.81 -4.53 -4.88
N PHE A 45 18.06 -5.57 -4.55
CA PHE A 45 17.20 -5.56 -3.36
C PHE A 45 18.00 -5.22 -2.09
N SER A 46 17.36 -4.41 -1.24
CA SER A 46 17.82 -4.11 0.12
C SER A 46 16.58 -3.95 1.00
N ALA A 47 16.59 -4.54 2.19
CA ALA A 47 15.49 -4.43 3.13
C ALA A 47 15.21 -2.97 3.50
N GLN A 48 16.26 -2.18 3.69
CA GLN A 48 16.13 -0.77 4.01
C GLN A 48 15.44 0.01 2.87
N ARG A 49 15.83 -0.25 1.61
CA ARG A 49 15.19 0.41 0.47
C ARG A 49 13.76 -0.06 0.29
N ALA A 50 13.47 -1.33 0.54
CA ALA A 50 12.11 -1.85 0.48
C ALA A 50 11.19 -1.18 1.51
N LEU A 51 11.68 -0.93 2.72
CA LEU A 51 10.94 -0.19 3.74
C LEU A 51 10.76 1.28 3.34
N SER A 52 11.81 1.92 2.86
CA SER A 52 11.77 3.33 2.44
C SER A 52 10.78 3.53 1.28
N ARG A 53 10.77 2.64 0.29
CA ARG A 53 9.85 2.75 -0.85
C ARG A 53 8.38 2.64 -0.43
N ASN A 54 8.07 1.92 0.66
CA ASN A 54 6.70 1.82 1.16
C ASN A 54 6.16 3.19 1.57
N HIS A 55 7.00 4.07 2.08
CA HIS A 55 6.61 5.45 2.40
C HIS A 55 6.12 6.20 1.16
N PHE A 56 6.79 6.02 0.02
CA PHE A 56 6.38 6.62 -1.24
C PHE A 56 5.05 6.07 -1.73
N ILE A 57 4.84 4.75 -1.61
CA ILE A 57 3.57 4.12 -1.98
C ILE A 57 2.41 4.76 -1.19
N HIS A 58 2.57 4.91 0.12
CA HIS A 58 1.56 5.54 0.96
C HIS A 58 1.35 7.02 0.60
N ALA A 59 2.44 7.75 0.42
CA ALA A 59 2.38 9.19 0.18
C ALA A 59 1.81 9.56 -1.20
N MET A 60 2.03 8.72 -2.21
CA MET A 60 1.55 8.97 -3.57
C MET A 60 0.10 8.55 -3.78
N GLY A 61 -0.42 7.65 -2.95
CA GLY A 61 -1.79 7.20 -3.05
C GLY A 61 -2.79 8.21 -2.49
N GLU A 62 -3.91 8.36 -3.14
CA GLU A 62 -5.04 9.13 -2.59
C GLU A 62 -5.61 8.44 -1.34
N LYS A 63 -5.58 7.12 -1.33
CA LYS A 63 -6.03 6.26 -0.25
C LYS A 63 -5.11 5.06 -0.15
N THR A 64 -4.94 4.54 1.05
CA THR A 64 -4.18 3.29 1.28
C THR A 64 -5.12 2.21 1.77
N LEU A 65 -5.12 1.07 1.12
CA LEU A 65 -5.84 -0.12 1.57
C LEU A 65 -4.83 -1.20 1.96
N VAL A 66 -4.85 -1.59 3.22
CA VAL A 66 -4.03 -2.69 3.75
C VAL A 66 -4.85 -3.96 3.69
N ALA A 67 -4.45 -4.90 2.83
CA ALA A 67 -5.14 -6.16 2.67
C ALA A 67 -4.84 -7.11 3.82
N GLN A 68 -3.59 -7.15 4.28
CA GLN A 68 -3.14 -8.03 5.35
C GLN A 68 -1.90 -7.46 6.02
N CYS A 69 -1.81 -7.63 7.35
CA CYS A 69 -0.71 -7.09 8.12
C CYS A 69 -0.40 -8.00 9.31
N ARG A 70 0.89 -8.12 9.63
CA ARG A 70 1.36 -8.77 10.85
C ARG A 70 1.55 -7.71 11.92
N ALA A 71 0.92 -7.89 13.09
CA ALA A 71 1.04 -6.94 14.19
C ALA A 71 2.50 -6.82 14.67
N GLY A 72 2.99 -5.59 14.73
CA GLY A 72 4.30 -5.27 15.28
C GLY A 72 5.51 -5.66 14.43
N ALA A 73 5.32 -6.21 13.23
CA ALA A 73 6.44 -6.69 12.42
C ALA A 73 6.18 -6.60 10.92
N GLY A 74 7.25 -6.42 10.16
CA GLY A 74 7.24 -6.44 8.70
C GLY A 74 7.02 -5.08 8.06
N GLY A 75 7.24 -5.05 6.73
CA GLY A 75 7.21 -3.81 5.96
C GLY A 75 5.84 -3.16 5.88
N THR A 76 4.77 -3.97 5.81
CA THR A 76 3.40 -3.45 5.78
C THR A 76 3.06 -2.76 7.10
N TRP A 77 3.42 -3.37 8.22
CA TRP A 77 3.23 -2.76 9.54
C TRP A 77 4.01 -1.46 9.68
N ASP A 78 5.29 -1.49 9.34
CA ASP A 78 6.17 -0.33 9.44
C ASP A 78 5.65 0.85 8.60
N GLY A 79 5.40 0.63 7.32
CA GLY A 79 4.91 1.67 6.42
C GLY A 79 3.55 2.22 6.82
N THR A 80 2.64 1.34 7.26
CA THR A 80 1.29 1.75 7.64
C THR A 80 1.28 2.55 8.94
N THR A 81 2.03 2.14 9.94
CA THR A 81 2.12 2.89 11.20
C THR A 81 2.79 4.25 11.00
N GLU A 82 3.79 4.34 10.13
CA GLU A 82 4.39 5.61 9.75
C GLU A 82 3.38 6.51 9.03
N ASN A 83 2.59 5.96 8.10
CA ASN A 83 1.54 6.73 7.43
C ASN A 83 0.50 7.25 8.43
N LEU A 84 0.04 6.41 9.35
CA LEU A 84 -0.92 6.83 10.39
C LEU A 84 -0.34 7.95 11.26
N ARG A 85 0.95 7.89 11.56
CA ARG A 85 1.62 8.93 12.36
C ARG A 85 1.79 10.24 11.60
N HIS A 86 2.13 10.18 10.32
CA HIS A 86 2.39 11.36 9.50
C HIS A 86 1.18 11.87 8.72
N GLY A 87 0.17 11.03 8.53
CA GLY A 87 -1.04 11.43 7.80
C GLY A 87 -0.83 11.63 6.31
N TRP A 88 0.00 10.79 5.67
CA TRP A 88 0.29 10.92 4.23
C TRP A 88 -0.92 10.62 3.35
N SER A 89 -1.71 9.61 3.71
CA SER A 89 -2.96 9.26 3.04
C SER A 89 -3.91 8.57 4.01
N PRO A 90 -5.23 8.65 3.81
CA PRO A 90 -6.19 7.90 4.62
C PRO A 90 -5.91 6.39 4.55
N VAL A 91 -5.88 5.73 5.69
CA VAL A 91 -5.57 4.30 5.81
C VAL A 91 -6.83 3.50 6.09
N PHE A 92 -7.09 2.54 5.23
CA PHE A 92 -8.15 1.55 5.38
C PHE A 92 -7.50 0.18 5.54
N VAL A 93 -8.10 -0.69 6.33
CA VAL A 93 -7.61 -2.05 6.54
C VAL A 93 -8.74 -3.06 6.39
N SER A 94 -8.46 -4.16 5.70
CA SER A 94 -9.39 -5.26 5.61
C SER A 94 -9.58 -5.87 7.00
N ASP A 95 -10.81 -5.77 7.53
CA ASP A 95 -11.14 -6.25 8.86
C ASP A 95 -11.49 -7.74 8.79
N ASP A 96 -10.46 -8.56 8.84
CA ASP A 96 -10.56 -10.02 8.83
C ASP A 96 -10.53 -10.64 10.24
N GLY A 97 -10.57 -9.79 11.27
CA GLY A 97 -10.49 -10.23 12.67
C GLY A 97 -9.08 -10.56 13.15
N SER A 98 -8.06 -10.40 12.27
CA SER A 98 -6.68 -10.71 12.64
C SER A 98 -6.12 -9.69 13.64
N GLU A 99 -5.09 -10.11 14.39
CA GLU A 99 -4.40 -9.26 15.35
C GLU A 99 -3.80 -8.02 14.67
N GLY A 100 -3.23 -8.19 13.47
CA GLY A 100 -2.67 -7.07 12.69
C GLY A 100 -3.73 -6.04 12.32
N ALA A 101 -4.88 -6.48 11.81
CA ALA A 101 -5.98 -5.60 11.46
C ALA A 101 -6.48 -4.83 12.70
N GLN A 102 -6.71 -5.53 13.80
CA GLN A 102 -7.19 -4.91 15.04
C GLN A 102 -6.19 -3.90 15.60
N ALA A 103 -4.90 -4.20 15.52
CA ALA A 103 -3.85 -3.28 15.98
C ALA A 103 -3.79 -2.00 15.14
N LEU A 104 -4.00 -2.08 13.83
CA LEU A 104 -4.06 -0.92 12.96
C LEU A 104 -5.34 -0.09 13.19
N ILE A 105 -6.48 -0.75 13.38
CA ILE A 105 -7.75 -0.07 13.71
C ILE A 105 -7.60 0.71 15.02
N ALA A 106 -6.96 0.11 16.02
CA ALA A 106 -6.70 0.79 17.29
C ALA A 106 -5.81 2.03 17.14
N ARG A 107 -5.02 2.11 16.06
CA ARG A 107 -4.16 3.25 15.73
C ARG A 107 -4.80 4.26 14.78
N GLY A 108 -6.05 4.04 14.40
CA GLY A 108 -6.80 4.99 13.58
C GLY A 108 -7.07 4.56 12.13
N ALA A 109 -6.68 3.35 11.74
CA ALA A 109 -7.08 2.84 10.43
C ALA A 109 -8.59 2.56 10.39
N VAL A 110 -9.21 2.82 9.25
CA VAL A 110 -10.64 2.62 9.06
C VAL A 110 -10.89 1.16 8.64
N PRO A 111 -11.70 0.39 9.38
CA PRO A 111 -11.98 -0.99 9.02
C PRO A 111 -12.88 -1.08 7.79
N VAL A 112 -12.58 -2.02 6.90
CA VAL A 112 -13.39 -2.34 5.72
C VAL A 112 -13.69 -3.82 5.73
N ARG A 113 -14.96 -4.19 5.81
CA ARG A 113 -15.39 -5.60 5.80
C ARG A 113 -15.77 -6.08 4.42
N THR A 114 -16.45 -5.23 3.65
CA THR A 114 -16.89 -5.54 2.31
C THR A 114 -16.53 -4.37 1.41
N LEU A 115 -15.87 -4.66 0.29
CA LEU A 115 -15.45 -3.66 -0.67
C LEU A 115 -16.07 -3.99 -2.03
N SER A 116 -17.05 -3.20 -2.47
CA SER A 116 -17.66 -3.33 -3.78
C SER A 116 -17.09 -2.34 -4.80
N GLY A 117 -16.40 -1.30 -4.34
CA GLY A 117 -15.72 -0.34 -5.19
C GLY A 117 -14.87 0.64 -4.38
N LEU A 118 -14.06 1.45 -5.06
CA LEU A 118 -13.19 2.43 -4.42
C LEU A 118 -13.98 3.52 -3.68
N ASP A 119 -15.21 3.78 -4.09
CA ASP A 119 -16.07 4.77 -3.44
C ASP A 119 -16.50 4.36 -2.02
N ASP A 120 -16.37 3.07 -1.70
CA ASP A 120 -16.62 2.58 -0.34
C ASP A 120 -15.53 3.01 0.64
N LEU A 121 -14.36 3.42 0.14
CA LEU A 121 -13.26 3.89 0.94
C LEU A 121 -13.42 5.39 1.23
N GLN A 122 -14.27 5.70 2.21
CA GLN A 122 -14.48 7.07 2.66
C GLN A 122 -13.69 7.31 3.94
N PRO A 123 -12.84 8.35 3.98
CA PRO A 123 -12.15 8.69 5.22
C PRO A 123 -13.16 9.11 6.28
N ALA A 124 -12.83 8.87 7.55
CA ALA A 124 -13.65 9.35 8.63
C ALA A 124 -13.81 10.87 8.50
N GLN A 125 -15.05 11.35 8.48
CA GLN A 125 -15.29 12.78 8.42
C GLN A 125 -14.87 13.39 9.76
N LEU A 126 -13.89 14.30 9.68
CA LEU A 126 -13.57 15.14 10.83
C LEU A 126 -14.72 16.14 10.98
N GLN A 127 -15.47 16.01 12.03
CA GLN A 127 -16.43 17.03 12.40
C GLN A 127 -15.69 18.10 13.21
N PHE A 128 -15.64 19.28 12.66
CA PHE A 128 -15.11 20.46 13.36
C PHE A 128 -16.23 21.17 14.10
#